data_33414e66edb1aae6a8dd34b7ecb3b62b
#
_entry.id   33414e66edb1aae6a8dd34b7ecb3b62b
#
_cell.length_a   1.000
_cell.length_b   1.000
_cell.length_c   1.000
_cell.angle_alpha   90.00
_cell.angle_beta   90.00
_cell.angle_gamma   90.00
#
_symmetry.space_group_name_H-M   'P 1'
#
loop_
_entity.id
_entity.type
_entity.pdbx_description
1 polymer ?
#
loop_
_entity_poly.entity_id
_entity_poly.type
_entity_poly.pdbx_seq_one_letter_code
_entity_poly.pdbx_strand_id
1 'polypeptide(L)'
;MLSQSLPRQWVRHSPLLCASILAIPVKAELLEDSSARLELRNYYFNRDYREGTAPAREEWAQGFLLRLDSGFTEGSLGVGADAIGMLGIKLDSAPGRTGTGLLKVARNGRAEDDYSKLALAGKLKTSKTLFKFGTLVPPVLPTLRPNDGRLFAQMFEGGLLTSNEIEDLEFTAGRLSRVLQRNATQYTPLTLSPLNRRFEKLGATAEHFDMAGLDYRFHKQWLARVHVAQLQDIYRQQVFTLVNKSPWGAGTFSSDLRLSLMNDYGNAKGGKIDNRALQGLLGYAYKGHSLGLTYQRMLGDTGYANILGTDANLINLSVLGDFANAKERSWALRYGYDFANLGWPGLTINSRYISGSHAEITGSQRIGKSWELDNELRYVVQQGPLKNLSVRLRSALYRSNYAKNFIRDTDDTRLMFNYTWNIK
;
A
#
# COMPACT_ATOMS: atom_id res chain seq x y z
N MET A 1 -49.49 -62.99 4.34
CA MET A 1 -50.34 -61.90 4.84
C MET A 1 -49.48 -61.00 5.67
N LEU A 2 -49.08 -59.88 5.10
CA LEU A 2 -48.70 -58.63 5.76
C LEU A 2 -48.12 -57.71 4.69
N SER A 3 -48.93 -56.78 4.29
CA SER A 3 -48.60 -55.73 3.31
C SER A 3 -47.71 -54.70 3.96
N GLN A 4 -46.53 -54.41 3.40
CA GLN A 4 -45.71 -53.26 3.76
C GLN A 4 -45.98 -52.14 2.80
N SER A 5 -46.51 -51.05 3.31
CA SER A 5 -46.74 -49.78 2.61
C SER A 5 -45.44 -48.98 2.58
N LEU A 6 -44.96 -48.60 1.40
CA LEU A 6 -43.87 -47.66 1.14
C LEU A 6 -44.32 -46.20 1.39
N PRO A 7 -43.50 -45.35 1.97
CA PRO A 7 -43.82 -43.91 2.13
C PRO A 7 -43.58 -43.16 0.85
N ARG A 8 -44.54 -42.30 0.48
CA ARG A 8 -44.49 -41.34 -0.62
C ARG A 8 -43.40 -40.30 -0.37
N GLN A 9 -42.41 -40.24 -1.23
CA GLN A 9 -41.46 -39.13 -1.30
C GLN A 9 -42.17 -37.86 -1.83
N TRP A 10 -42.12 -36.80 -1.02
CA TRP A 10 -42.52 -35.44 -1.42
C TRP A 10 -41.41 -34.80 -2.26
N VAL A 11 -41.65 -34.66 -3.55
CA VAL A 11 -40.83 -33.86 -4.47
C VAL A 11 -41.09 -32.39 -4.13
N ARG A 12 -40.15 -31.76 -3.45
CA ARG A 12 -40.14 -30.31 -3.26
C ARG A 12 -39.70 -29.66 -4.58
N HIS A 13 -40.62 -29.05 -5.26
CA HIS A 13 -40.34 -28.12 -6.37
C HIS A 13 -39.71 -26.86 -5.79
N SER A 14 -38.42 -26.67 -5.99
CA SER A 14 -37.77 -25.39 -5.80
C SER A 14 -38.16 -24.48 -6.97
N PRO A 15 -38.70 -23.29 -6.74
CA PRO A 15 -38.87 -22.34 -7.83
C PRO A 15 -37.50 -21.87 -8.28
N LEU A 16 -37.11 -22.17 -9.52
CA LEU A 16 -36.05 -21.49 -10.23
C LEU A 16 -36.46 -20.02 -10.32
N LEU A 17 -35.83 -19.17 -9.52
CA LEU A 17 -35.86 -17.72 -9.74
C LEU A 17 -35.07 -17.47 -11.03
N CYS A 18 -35.78 -17.39 -12.17
CA CYS A 18 -35.25 -16.77 -13.36
C CYS A 18 -35.00 -15.29 -13.03
N ALA A 19 -33.76 -14.97 -12.66
CA ALA A 19 -33.29 -13.60 -12.71
C ALA A 19 -33.33 -13.19 -14.19
N SER A 20 -34.41 -12.52 -14.61
CA SER A 20 -34.45 -11.76 -15.83
C SER A 20 -33.38 -10.68 -15.75
N ILE A 21 -32.19 -10.97 -16.28
CA ILE A 21 -31.20 -9.97 -16.60
C ILE A 21 -31.89 -9.06 -17.60
N LEU A 22 -32.33 -7.90 -17.16
CA LEU A 22 -32.73 -6.81 -18.04
C LEU A 22 -31.52 -6.57 -18.94
N ALA A 23 -31.63 -7.01 -20.18
CA ALA A 23 -30.70 -6.69 -21.26
C ALA A 23 -30.84 -5.18 -21.53
N ILE A 24 -30.18 -4.37 -20.68
CA ILE A 24 -29.91 -2.98 -21.01
C ILE A 24 -29.06 -3.06 -22.27
N PRO A 25 -29.41 -2.36 -23.36
CA PRO A 25 -28.56 -2.30 -24.53
C PRO A 25 -27.23 -1.69 -24.07
N VAL A 26 -26.23 -2.57 -23.84
CA VAL A 26 -24.86 -2.18 -23.56
C VAL A 26 -24.34 -1.58 -24.85
N LYS A 27 -24.42 -0.24 -24.96
CA LYS A 27 -23.91 0.47 -26.15
C LYS A 27 -22.41 0.26 -26.24
N ALA A 28 -21.90 0.34 -27.46
CA ALA A 28 -20.51 0.13 -27.84
C ALA A 28 -19.49 0.89 -26.96
N GLU A 29 -19.83 2.06 -26.45
CA GLU A 29 -18.94 2.93 -25.63
C GLU A 29 -18.41 2.25 -24.36
N LEU A 30 -19.21 1.43 -23.67
CA LEU A 30 -18.72 0.73 -22.46
C LEU A 30 -17.56 -0.21 -22.79
N LEU A 31 -17.54 -0.78 -24.00
CA LEU A 31 -16.47 -1.62 -24.50
C LEU A 31 -15.40 -0.80 -25.24
N GLU A 32 -15.78 0.25 -25.97
CA GLU A 32 -14.83 1.10 -26.71
C GLU A 32 -13.86 1.82 -25.78
N ASP A 33 -14.36 2.38 -24.67
CA ASP A 33 -13.57 3.06 -23.64
C ASP A 33 -12.96 2.09 -22.60
N SER A 34 -13.11 0.77 -22.80
CA SER A 34 -12.50 -0.20 -21.91
C SER A 34 -10.99 -0.31 -22.15
N SER A 35 -10.26 -0.63 -21.12
CA SER A 35 -8.84 -0.96 -21.19
C SER A 35 -8.56 -2.33 -20.60
N ALA A 36 -7.60 -3.04 -21.21
CA ALA A 36 -7.11 -4.33 -20.74
C ALA A 36 -5.59 -4.32 -20.74
N ARG A 37 -4.98 -4.66 -19.59
CA ARG A 37 -3.51 -4.71 -19.46
C ARG A 37 -3.09 -5.90 -18.62
N LEU A 38 -1.99 -6.53 -19.03
CA LEU A 38 -1.33 -7.60 -18.32
C LEU A 38 -0.02 -7.07 -17.72
N GLU A 39 0.07 -7.04 -16.39
CA GLU A 39 1.30 -6.72 -15.67
C GLU A 39 2.02 -8.01 -15.29
N LEU A 40 3.29 -8.10 -15.64
CA LEU A 40 4.20 -9.19 -15.28
C LEU A 40 5.15 -8.66 -14.21
N ARG A 41 5.23 -9.34 -13.06
CA ARG A 41 6.11 -8.97 -11.94
C ARG A 41 6.96 -10.18 -11.55
N ASN A 42 8.22 -10.19 -11.94
CA ASN A 42 9.19 -11.16 -11.45
C ASN A 42 9.94 -10.56 -10.27
N TYR A 43 10.01 -11.26 -9.16
CA TYR A 43 10.52 -10.72 -7.93
C TYR A 43 11.37 -11.75 -7.17
N TYR A 44 12.66 -11.47 -7.07
CA TYR A 44 13.58 -12.17 -6.17
C TYR A 44 13.77 -11.32 -4.91
N PHE A 45 13.69 -11.96 -3.76
CA PHE A 45 13.78 -11.33 -2.45
C PHE A 45 14.66 -12.17 -1.53
N ASN A 46 15.74 -11.56 -1.01
CA ASN A 46 16.57 -12.13 0.03
C ASN A 46 16.64 -11.16 1.22
N ARG A 47 16.42 -11.68 2.43
CA ARG A 47 16.53 -10.97 3.70
C ARG A 47 17.36 -11.79 4.67
N ASP A 48 18.51 -11.29 5.04
CA ASP A 48 19.42 -11.89 5.98
C ASP A 48 19.38 -11.15 7.32
N TYR A 49 19.22 -11.90 8.40
CA TYR A 49 19.21 -11.37 9.76
C TYR A 49 20.60 -11.49 10.39
N ARG A 50 21.15 -10.38 10.85
CA ARG A 50 22.50 -10.30 11.40
C ARG A 50 22.59 -10.74 12.84
N GLU A 51 21.46 -10.85 13.53
CA GLU A 51 21.41 -11.28 14.93
C GLU A 51 20.43 -12.42 15.15
N GLY A 52 20.82 -13.34 16.04
CA GLY A 52 20.00 -14.48 16.44
C GLY A 52 20.08 -15.67 15.47
N THR A 53 19.23 -16.67 15.72
CA THR A 53 19.20 -17.94 14.97
C THR A 53 18.11 -17.98 13.89
N ALA A 54 17.45 -16.84 13.62
CA ALA A 54 16.43 -16.85 12.59
C ALA A 54 17.05 -17.08 11.21
N PRO A 55 16.53 -18.05 10.44
CA PRO A 55 17.02 -18.30 9.09
C PRO A 55 16.75 -17.08 8.19
N ALA A 56 17.59 -16.86 7.21
CA ALA A 56 17.34 -15.91 6.15
C ALA A 56 16.00 -16.22 5.47
N ARG A 57 15.30 -15.18 5.01
CA ARG A 57 14.11 -15.35 4.19
C ARG A 57 14.48 -15.14 2.74
N GLU A 58 14.14 -16.09 1.91
CA GLU A 58 14.48 -16.05 0.50
C GLU A 58 13.37 -16.66 -0.33
N GLU A 59 12.83 -15.88 -1.24
CA GLU A 59 11.75 -16.30 -2.13
C GLU A 59 11.95 -15.66 -3.51
N TRP A 60 11.67 -16.45 -4.55
CA TRP A 60 11.59 -15.98 -5.92
C TRP A 60 10.23 -16.34 -6.48
N ALA A 61 9.55 -15.36 -7.08
CA ALA A 61 8.17 -15.54 -7.51
C ALA A 61 7.86 -14.74 -8.77
N GLN A 62 6.92 -15.27 -9.57
CA GLN A 62 6.34 -14.61 -10.74
C GLN A 62 4.88 -14.25 -10.46
N GLY A 63 4.53 -13.00 -10.68
CA GLY A 63 3.16 -12.49 -10.62
C GLY A 63 2.62 -12.14 -12.01
N PHE A 64 1.35 -12.45 -12.25
CA PHE A 64 0.56 -12.05 -13.40
C PHE A 64 -0.66 -11.29 -12.88
N LEU A 65 -0.88 -10.06 -13.38
CA LEU A 65 -2.02 -9.22 -13.01
C LEU A 65 -2.74 -8.79 -14.28
N LEU A 66 -3.88 -9.39 -14.56
CA LEU A 66 -4.76 -8.95 -15.63
C LEU A 66 -5.74 -7.91 -15.07
N ARG A 67 -5.62 -6.68 -15.54
CA ARG A 67 -6.52 -5.58 -15.19
C ARG A 67 -7.47 -5.30 -16.34
N LEU A 68 -8.74 -5.25 -16.04
CA LEU A 68 -9.82 -4.92 -16.93
C LEU A 68 -10.58 -3.74 -16.34
N ASP A 69 -10.58 -2.62 -17.03
CA ASP A 69 -11.30 -1.40 -16.63
C ASP A 69 -12.34 -1.11 -17.73
N SER A 70 -13.63 -1.21 -17.43
CA SER A 70 -14.67 -0.87 -18.41
C SER A 70 -14.75 0.64 -18.63
N GLY A 71 -15.33 1.07 -19.74
CA GLY A 71 -15.90 2.40 -19.87
C GLY A 71 -17.10 2.60 -18.94
N PHE A 72 -17.94 3.59 -19.27
CA PHE A 72 -19.19 3.86 -18.58
C PHE A 72 -20.36 3.82 -19.56
N THR A 73 -21.55 3.49 -19.06
CA THR A 73 -22.78 3.66 -19.84
C THR A 73 -23.05 5.14 -20.10
N GLU A 74 -23.72 5.45 -21.22
CA GLU A 74 -24.19 6.80 -21.51
C GLU A 74 -25.26 7.27 -20.50
N GLY A 75 -25.40 8.58 -20.36
CA GLY A 75 -26.41 9.23 -19.55
C GLY A 75 -25.83 10.09 -18.41
N SER A 76 -26.70 10.70 -17.63
CA SER A 76 -26.29 11.52 -16.48
C SER A 76 -25.64 10.72 -15.35
N LEU A 77 -25.90 9.42 -15.31
CA LEU A 77 -25.29 8.46 -14.40
C LEU A 77 -24.67 7.33 -15.23
N GLY A 78 -23.36 7.35 -15.39
CA GLY A 78 -22.59 6.28 -16.01
C GLY A 78 -22.33 5.14 -15.02
N VAL A 79 -22.53 3.91 -15.50
CA VAL A 79 -22.26 2.68 -14.73
C VAL A 79 -21.13 1.91 -15.42
N GLY A 80 -20.21 1.37 -14.64
CA GLY A 80 -19.10 0.55 -15.14
C GLY A 80 -18.62 -0.46 -14.09
N ALA A 81 -17.62 -1.25 -14.47
CA ALA A 81 -17.02 -2.25 -13.60
C ALA A 81 -15.54 -2.41 -13.88
N ASP A 82 -14.77 -2.71 -12.84
CA ASP A 82 -13.34 -3.01 -12.92
C ASP A 82 -13.10 -4.43 -12.39
N ALA A 83 -12.14 -5.14 -12.99
CA ALA A 83 -11.73 -6.46 -12.53
C ALA A 83 -10.20 -6.58 -12.53
N ILE A 84 -9.64 -7.25 -11.52
CA ILE A 84 -8.22 -7.58 -11.46
C ILE A 84 -8.08 -9.06 -11.11
N GLY A 85 -7.67 -9.86 -12.12
CA GLY A 85 -7.24 -11.25 -11.92
C GLY A 85 -5.76 -11.30 -11.58
N MET A 86 -5.37 -12.03 -10.54
CA MET A 86 -3.99 -12.14 -10.09
C MET A 86 -3.61 -13.60 -9.89
N LEU A 87 -2.44 -13.98 -10.41
CA LEU A 87 -1.85 -15.30 -10.24
C LEU A 87 -0.37 -15.14 -9.83
N GLY A 88 -0.01 -15.62 -8.65
CA GLY A 88 1.36 -15.68 -8.15
C GLY A 88 1.87 -17.11 -8.22
N ILE A 89 3.04 -17.31 -8.82
CA ILE A 89 3.70 -18.62 -8.99
C ILE A 89 5.04 -18.58 -8.26
N LYS A 90 5.30 -19.61 -7.46
CA LYS A 90 6.60 -19.82 -6.82
C LYS A 90 7.60 -20.30 -7.87
N LEU A 91 8.72 -19.61 -7.98
CA LEU A 91 9.88 -20.06 -8.77
C LEU A 91 10.90 -20.73 -7.85
N ASP A 92 11.13 -20.16 -6.65
CA ASP A 92 11.97 -20.78 -5.63
C ASP A 92 11.54 -20.32 -4.22
N SER A 93 11.55 -21.24 -3.25
CA SER A 93 11.40 -20.97 -1.81
C SER A 93 11.72 -22.25 -1.03
N ALA A 94 12.81 -22.26 -0.29
CA ALA A 94 13.19 -23.39 0.55
C ALA A 94 12.37 -23.44 1.86
N PRO A 95 12.18 -24.63 2.46
CA PRO A 95 11.62 -24.76 3.80
C PRO A 95 12.38 -23.91 4.83
N GLY A 96 11.67 -23.17 5.67
CA GLY A 96 12.26 -22.27 6.66
C GLY A 96 12.71 -20.90 6.13
N ARG A 97 12.69 -20.67 4.81
CA ARG A 97 13.07 -19.38 4.21
C ARG A 97 11.89 -18.55 3.75
N THR A 98 10.68 -18.95 4.09
CA THR A 98 9.42 -18.29 3.73
C THR A 98 9.16 -16.99 4.52
N GLY A 99 8.14 -16.24 4.10
CA GLY A 99 7.63 -15.09 4.86
C GLY A 99 8.22 -13.76 4.44
N THR A 100 8.71 -13.63 3.20
CA THR A 100 9.06 -12.34 2.58
C THR A 100 7.80 -11.52 2.26
N GLY A 101 6.63 -12.17 2.19
CA GLY A 101 5.37 -11.59 1.76
C GLY A 101 5.17 -11.61 0.24
N LEU A 102 6.02 -12.32 -0.52
CA LEU A 102 5.80 -12.60 -1.93
C LEU A 102 4.80 -13.71 -2.13
N LEU A 103 4.98 -14.82 -1.42
CA LEU A 103 4.20 -16.03 -1.56
C LEU A 103 3.28 -16.23 -0.36
N LYS A 104 2.18 -16.92 -0.60
CA LYS A 104 1.30 -17.40 0.46
C LYS A 104 2.02 -18.52 1.21
N VAL A 105 1.97 -18.48 2.54
CA VAL A 105 2.57 -19.49 3.39
C VAL A 105 1.47 -20.42 3.94
N ALA A 106 1.59 -21.71 3.68
CA ALA A 106 0.69 -22.74 4.17
C ALA A 106 0.87 -22.97 5.67
N ARG A 107 -0.07 -23.70 6.30
CA ARG A 107 0.00 -24.02 7.75
C ARG A 107 1.24 -24.79 8.18
N ASN A 108 1.85 -25.54 7.27
CA ASN A 108 3.10 -26.28 7.50
C ASN A 108 4.36 -25.41 7.40
N GLY A 109 4.22 -24.07 7.22
CA GLY A 109 5.32 -23.12 7.12
C GLY A 109 6.02 -23.09 5.75
N ARG A 110 5.55 -23.83 4.74
CA ARG A 110 6.09 -23.82 3.38
C ARG A 110 5.32 -22.83 2.51
N ALA A 111 6.00 -22.23 1.54
CA ALA A 111 5.34 -21.44 0.52
C ALA A 111 4.48 -22.35 -0.39
N GLU A 112 3.25 -21.94 -0.66
CA GLU A 112 2.40 -22.58 -1.67
C GLU A 112 3.02 -22.42 -3.06
N ASP A 113 2.81 -23.39 -3.97
CA ASP A 113 3.38 -23.38 -5.32
C ASP A 113 2.77 -22.27 -6.17
N ASP A 114 1.49 -22.01 -5.94
CA ASP A 114 0.75 -20.91 -6.55
C ASP A 114 -0.32 -20.36 -5.63
N TYR A 115 -0.84 -19.19 -5.94
CA TYR A 115 -2.05 -18.63 -5.35
C TYR A 115 -2.69 -17.61 -6.28
N SER A 116 -4.01 -17.54 -6.30
CA SER A 116 -4.75 -16.64 -7.16
C SER A 116 -5.75 -15.80 -6.37
N LYS A 117 -6.07 -14.62 -6.92
CA LYS A 117 -7.06 -13.69 -6.37
C LYS A 117 -7.86 -13.06 -7.51
N LEU A 118 -9.12 -12.73 -7.21
CA LEU A 118 -9.96 -11.93 -8.08
C LEU A 118 -10.50 -10.74 -7.29
N ALA A 119 -10.30 -9.55 -7.79
CA ALA A 119 -10.87 -8.32 -7.29
C ALA A 119 -11.90 -7.81 -8.29
N LEU A 120 -13.10 -7.51 -7.83
CA LEU A 120 -14.19 -6.96 -8.61
C LEU A 120 -14.69 -5.68 -7.95
N ALA A 121 -14.92 -4.65 -8.74
CA ALA A 121 -15.49 -3.39 -8.29
C ALA A 121 -16.52 -2.86 -9.30
N GLY A 122 -17.67 -2.44 -8.79
CA GLY A 122 -18.60 -1.60 -9.52
C GLY A 122 -18.17 -0.14 -9.44
N LYS A 123 -18.54 0.65 -10.46
CA LYS A 123 -18.28 2.09 -10.49
C LYS A 123 -19.45 2.86 -11.03
N LEU A 124 -19.73 4.00 -10.41
CA LEU A 124 -20.76 4.95 -10.80
C LEU A 124 -20.10 6.31 -11.02
N LYS A 125 -20.43 6.98 -12.11
CA LYS A 125 -19.90 8.28 -12.44
C LYS A 125 -21.04 9.25 -12.76
N THR A 126 -21.01 10.42 -12.16
CA THR A 126 -21.85 11.55 -12.54
C THR A 126 -20.98 12.80 -12.61
N SER A 127 -21.01 13.51 -13.73
CA SER A 127 -20.12 14.67 -13.97
C SER A 127 -18.65 14.34 -13.64
N LYS A 128 -18.02 15.02 -12.69
CA LYS A 128 -16.65 14.79 -12.23
C LYS A 128 -16.59 14.01 -10.90
N THR A 129 -17.68 13.38 -10.50
CA THR A 129 -17.79 12.56 -9.28
C THR A 129 -17.82 11.07 -9.65
N LEU A 130 -16.93 10.30 -9.04
CA LEU A 130 -16.78 8.85 -9.21
C LEU A 130 -16.97 8.14 -7.88
N PHE A 131 -17.86 7.17 -7.83
CA PHE A 131 -18.00 6.24 -6.72
C PHE A 131 -17.63 4.84 -7.15
N LYS A 132 -16.70 4.19 -6.43
CA LYS A 132 -16.33 2.80 -6.63
C LYS A 132 -16.69 1.98 -5.40
N PHE A 133 -17.18 0.76 -5.59
CA PHE A 133 -17.53 -0.16 -4.52
C PHE A 133 -17.18 -1.60 -4.87
N GLY A 134 -16.78 -2.38 -3.88
CA GLY A 134 -16.33 -3.77 -4.04
C GLY A 134 -14.91 -3.96 -3.52
N THR A 135 -14.09 -4.73 -4.23
CA THR A 135 -12.68 -4.93 -3.87
C THR A 135 -11.81 -3.87 -4.57
N LEU A 136 -11.24 -2.98 -3.77
CA LEU A 136 -10.53 -1.80 -4.24
C LEU A 136 -9.04 -1.87 -3.90
N VAL A 137 -8.21 -1.25 -4.74
CA VAL A 137 -6.88 -0.75 -4.37
C VAL A 137 -7.04 0.77 -4.18
N PRO A 138 -7.26 1.25 -2.94
CA PRO A 138 -7.40 2.69 -2.69
C PRO A 138 -6.14 3.45 -3.13
N PRO A 139 -6.27 4.71 -3.54
CA PRO A 139 -5.11 5.56 -3.80
C PRO A 139 -4.30 5.80 -2.52
N VAL A 140 -3.09 6.30 -2.68
CA VAL A 140 -2.29 6.75 -1.52
C VAL A 140 -2.87 8.06 -1.00
N LEU A 141 -3.49 8.00 0.16
CA LEU A 141 -4.07 9.15 0.87
C LEU A 141 -3.21 9.49 2.09
N PRO A 142 -3.28 10.72 2.62
CA PRO A 142 -2.62 11.08 3.86
C PRO A 142 -2.91 10.15 5.05
N THR A 143 -4.12 9.57 5.11
CA THR A 143 -4.57 8.66 6.17
C THR A 143 -4.49 7.18 5.84
N LEU A 144 -4.27 6.81 4.57
CA LEU A 144 -4.21 5.41 4.13
C LEU A 144 -3.19 5.22 3.00
N ARG A 145 -2.23 4.35 3.21
CA ARG A 145 -1.25 3.96 2.20
C ARG A 145 -1.25 2.45 2.00
N PRO A 146 -2.04 1.91 1.06
CA PRO A 146 -2.00 0.50 0.71
C PRO A 146 -0.59 0.09 0.29
N ASN A 147 -0.11 -1.06 0.76
CA ASN A 147 1.22 -1.52 0.40
C ASN A 147 1.20 -2.28 -0.94
N ASP A 148 1.99 -1.84 -1.91
CA ASP A 148 2.23 -2.50 -3.22
C ASP A 148 3.71 -2.88 -3.41
N GLY A 149 4.42 -3.15 -2.34
CA GLY A 149 5.85 -3.46 -2.37
C GLY A 149 6.18 -4.95 -2.59
N ARG A 150 5.28 -5.75 -3.17
CA ARG A 150 5.44 -7.20 -3.42
C ARG A 150 4.84 -7.57 -4.78
N LEU A 151 4.52 -8.84 -5.02
CA LEU A 151 3.88 -9.29 -6.26
C LEU A 151 2.53 -8.59 -6.50
N PHE A 152 1.73 -8.45 -5.45
CA PHE A 152 0.40 -7.82 -5.52
C PHE A 152 0.26 -6.71 -4.50
N ALA A 153 -0.64 -5.79 -4.79
CA ALA A 153 -1.04 -4.78 -3.85
C ALA A 153 -1.93 -5.36 -2.74
N GLN A 154 -1.91 -4.71 -1.58
CA GLN A 154 -2.94 -4.87 -0.56
C GLN A 154 -4.24 -4.25 -1.08
N MET A 155 -5.35 -4.96 -0.89
CA MET A 155 -6.67 -4.53 -1.35
C MET A 155 -7.66 -4.48 -0.19
N PHE A 156 -8.73 -3.71 -0.36
CA PHE A 156 -9.75 -3.52 0.64
C PHE A 156 -11.15 -3.72 0.03
N GLU A 157 -12.05 -4.27 0.79
CA GLU A 157 -13.47 -4.27 0.47
C GLU A 157 -14.12 -3.02 1.05
N GLY A 158 -14.93 -2.33 0.24
CA GLY A 158 -15.63 -1.13 0.69
C GLY A 158 -16.11 -0.24 -0.45
N GLY A 159 -16.30 1.02 -0.13
CA GLY A 159 -16.69 2.06 -1.07
C GLY A 159 -15.79 3.29 -0.96
N LEU A 160 -15.50 3.90 -2.11
CA LEU A 160 -14.68 5.10 -2.22
C LEU A 160 -15.33 6.08 -3.21
N LEU A 161 -15.55 7.30 -2.78
CA LEU A 161 -16.02 8.42 -3.59
C LEU A 161 -14.89 9.41 -3.80
N THR A 162 -14.71 9.87 -5.03
CA THR A 162 -13.80 10.96 -5.41
C THR A 162 -14.57 11.97 -6.25
N SER A 163 -14.45 13.25 -5.93
CA SER A 163 -15.15 14.34 -6.64
C SER A 163 -14.21 15.50 -6.95
N ASN A 164 -14.24 15.94 -8.21
CA ASN A 164 -13.49 17.09 -8.73
C ASN A 164 -14.47 18.14 -9.33
N GLU A 165 -15.66 18.28 -8.75
CA GLU A 165 -16.68 19.23 -9.25
C GLU A 165 -16.24 20.67 -9.10
N ILE A 166 -15.44 20.97 -8.08
CA ILE A 166 -14.86 22.28 -7.82
C ILE A 166 -13.45 22.31 -8.40
N GLU A 167 -13.15 23.33 -9.17
CA GLU A 167 -11.82 23.52 -9.76
C GLU A 167 -10.73 23.57 -8.70
N ASP A 168 -9.60 22.93 -8.96
CA ASP A 168 -8.46 22.82 -8.05
C ASP A 168 -8.74 22.16 -6.68
N LEU A 169 -9.95 21.60 -6.46
CA LEU A 169 -10.34 20.91 -5.24
C LEU A 169 -10.75 19.47 -5.54
N GLU A 170 -10.03 18.50 -4.96
CA GLU A 170 -10.45 17.10 -4.92
C GLU A 170 -11.02 16.78 -3.54
N PHE A 171 -12.23 16.25 -3.50
CA PHE A 171 -12.83 15.65 -2.33
C PHE A 171 -12.77 14.13 -2.43
N THR A 172 -12.33 13.47 -1.38
CA THR A 172 -12.33 12.00 -1.25
C THR A 172 -13.06 11.60 0.02
N ALA A 173 -13.94 10.59 -0.04
CA ALA A 173 -14.54 9.99 1.13
C ALA A 173 -14.72 8.48 0.92
N GLY A 174 -14.64 7.69 1.99
CA GLY A 174 -14.82 6.25 1.85
C GLY A 174 -14.97 5.51 3.16
N ARG A 175 -15.50 4.28 3.03
CA ARG A 175 -15.57 3.28 4.09
C ARG A 175 -15.00 1.97 3.59
N LEU A 176 -14.07 1.39 4.35
CA LEU A 176 -13.48 0.08 4.09
C LEU A 176 -13.84 -0.86 5.25
N SER A 177 -14.16 -2.12 4.96
CA SER A 177 -14.66 -3.09 5.96
C SER A 177 -13.73 -4.28 6.19
N ARG A 178 -13.03 -4.72 5.16
CA ARG A 178 -12.14 -5.88 5.23
C ARG A 178 -10.88 -5.64 4.40
N VAL A 179 -9.82 -6.35 4.71
CA VAL A 179 -8.55 -6.29 3.97
C VAL A 179 -8.20 -7.63 3.35
N LEU A 180 -7.77 -7.62 2.11
CA LEU A 180 -7.14 -8.73 1.42
C LEU A 180 -5.64 -8.45 1.33
N GLN A 181 -4.86 -9.16 2.15
CA GLN A 181 -3.42 -8.96 2.23
C GLN A 181 -2.72 -9.35 0.92
N ARG A 182 -1.52 -8.81 0.69
CA ARG A 182 -0.73 -9.00 -0.55
C ARG A 182 -0.57 -10.45 -0.97
N ASN A 183 -0.25 -11.32 -0.02
CA ASN A 183 0.02 -12.74 -0.18
C ASN A 183 -1.07 -13.64 0.42
N ALA A 184 -2.32 -13.16 0.49
CA ALA A 184 -3.46 -13.93 1.00
C ALA A 184 -4.53 -14.07 -0.08
N THR A 185 -5.37 -15.10 0.06
CA THR A 185 -6.51 -15.40 -0.81
C THR A 185 -7.85 -15.16 -0.11
N GLN A 186 -7.81 -14.82 1.18
CA GLN A 186 -9.00 -14.59 2.00
C GLN A 186 -8.95 -13.22 2.65
N TYR A 187 -10.11 -12.59 2.80
CA TYR A 187 -10.26 -11.36 3.55
C TYR A 187 -10.08 -11.59 5.05
N THR A 188 -9.50 -10.62 5.70
CA THR A 188 -9.35 -10.56 7.16
C THR A 188 -9.95 -9.25 7.68
N PRO A 189 -10.32 -9.20 8.98
CA PRO A 189 -10.73 -7.96 9.61
C PRO A 189 -9.63 -6.87 9.51
N LEU A 190 -10.05 -5.63 9.53
CA LEU A 190 -9.14 -4.49 9.70
C LEU A 190 -8.52 -4.57 11.09
N THR A 191 -7.20 -4.70 11.16
CA THR A 191 -6.48 -4.95 12.41
C THR A 191 -5.46 -3.84 12.66
N LEU A 192 -5.34 -3.37 13.89
CA LEU A 192 -4.27 -2.47 14.29
C LEU A 192 -2.90 -3.14 14.09
N SER A 193 -1.97 -2.47 13.45
CA SER A 193 -0.64 -3.00 13.19
C SER A 193 0.11 -3.30 14.49
N PRO A 194 0.60 -4.53 14.71
CA PRO A 194 1.35 -4.90 15.90
C PRO A 194 2.83 -4.52 15.81
N LEU A 195 3.24 -3.76 14.79
CA LEU A 195 4.65 -3.47 14.54
C LEU A 195 5.30 -2.80 15.76
N ASN A 196 6.45 -3.33 16.14
CA ASN A 196 7.24 -2.91 17.32
C ASN A 196 6.46 -2.92 18.64
N ARG A 197 5.35 -3.63 18.72
CA ARG A 197 4.49 -3.70 19.93
C ARG A 197 4.18 -2.32 20.52
N ARG A 198 3.92 -1.34 19.66
CA ARG A 198 3.71 0.08 20.02
C ARG A 198 2.47 0.33 20.87
N PHE A 199 1.58 -0.64 20.98
CA PHE A 199 0.28 -0.53 21.63
C PHE A 199 0.10 -1.63 22.66
N GLU A 200 -0.67 -1.34 23.70
CA GLU A 200 -0.92 -2.25 24.81
C GLU A 200 -1.66 -3.52 24.39
N LYS A 201 -2.67 -3.37 23.52
CA LYS A 201 -3.52 -4.46 23.08
C LYS A 201 -3.21 -4.77 21.61
N LEU A 202 -2.43 -5.83 21.39
CA LEU A 202 -2.10 -6.32 20.08
C LEU A 202 -3.28 -7.08 19.47
N GLY A 203 -3.44 -6.98 18.13
CA GLY A 203 -4.46 -7.70 17.40
C GLY A 203 -5.87 -7.11 17.51
N ALA A 204 -6.02 -5.87 18.01
CA ALA A 204 -7.31 -5.17 18.04
C ALA A 204 -7.86 -5.04 16.61
N THR A 205 -9.13 -5.43 16.42
CA THR A 205 -9.81 -5.42 15.13
C THR A 205 -10.97 -4.43 15.12
N ALA A 206 -11.26 -3.91 13.93
CA ALA A 206 -12.37 -3.01 13.65
C ALA A 206 -13.25 -3.56 12.52
N GLU A 207 -14.52 -3.20 12.53
CA GLU A 207 -15.46 -3.56 11.46
C GLU A 207 -15.29 -2.65 10.24
N HIS A 208 -14.92 -1.38 10.46
CA HIS A 208 -14.71 -0.44 9.36
C HIS A 208 -13.64 0.59 9.65
N PHE A 209 -13.12 1.15 8.56
CA PHE A 209 -12.25 2.32 8.52
C PHE A 209 -12.93 3.38 7.66
N ASP A 210 -13.27 4.51 8.29
CA ASP A 210 -13.87 5.65 7.62
C ASP A 210 -12.81 6.70 7.33
N MET A 211 -12.91 7.35 6.19
CA MET A 211 -11.99 8.40 5.79
C MET A 211 -12.67 9.46 4.95
N ALA A 212 -12.23 10.70 5.12
CA ALA A 212 -12.59 11.82 4.26
C ALA A 212 -11.41 12.79 4.14
N GLY A 213 -11.33 13.51 3.02
CA GLY A 213 -10.27 14.46 2.82
C GLY A 213 -10.53 15.44 1.69
N LEU A 214 -9.77 16.53 1.74
CA LEU A 214 -9.75 17.60 0.77
C LEU A 214 -8.30 17.85 0.35
N ASP A 215 -8.05 17.88 -0.95
CA ASP A 215 -6.80 18.26 -1.58
C ASP A 215 -7.07 19.54 -2.38
N TYR A 216 -6.49 20.68 -1.95
CA TYR A 216 -6.72 21.98 -2.56
C TYR A 216 -5.46 22.58 -3.12
N ARG A 217 -5.43 22.79 -4.45
CA ARG A 217 -4.34 23.43 -5.19
C ARG A 217 -4.61 24.94 -5.30
N PHE A 218 -4.36 25.67 -4.22
CA PHE A 218 -4.60 27.12 -4.19
C PHE A 218 -3.62 27.93 -5.03
N HIS A 219 -2.57 27.30 -5.54
CA HIS A 219 -1.63 27.90 -6.50
C HIS A 219 -0.97 26.78 -7.31
N LYS A 220 -0.52 27.06 -8.53
CA LYS A 220 0.14 26.07 -9.42
C LYS A 220 1.29 25.30 -8.76
N GLN A 221 1.94 25.90 -7.78
CA GLN A 221 3.10 25.35 -7.07
C GLN A 221 2.75 24.82 -5.68
N TRP A 222 1.55 25.08 -5.16
CA TRP A 222 1.17 24.79 -3.78
C TRP A 222 -0.08 23.92 -3.70
N LEU A 223 0.02 22.87 -2.89
CA LEU A 223 -1.08 21.95 -2.58
C LEU A 223 -1.22 21.87 -1.07
N ALA A 224 -2.41 22.17 -0.55
CA ALA A 224 -2.80 21.91 0.83
C ALA A 224 -3.71 20.67 0.89
N ARG A 225 -3.52 19.84 1.91
CA ARG A 225 -4.34 18.64 2.14
C ARG A 225 -4.81 18.60 3.59
N VAL A 226 -6.07 18.29 3.78
CA VAL A 226 -6.66 18.03 5.10
C VAL A 226 -7.45 16.73 5.02
N HIS A 227 -7.00 15.72 5.75
CA HIS A 227 -7.62 14.41 5.77
C HIS A 227 -7.93 13.97 7.20
N VAL A 228 -9.07 13.33 7.37
CA VAL A 228 -9.49 12.71 8.61
C VAL A 228 -9.79 11.24 8.39
N ALA A 229 -9.54 10.42 9.38
CA ALA A 229 -9.91 9.00 9.35
C ALA A 229 -10.15 8.46 10.75
N GLN A 230 -10.90 7.35 10.82
CA GLN A 230 -11.08 6.61 12.04
C GLN A 230 -11.08 5.10 11.75
N LEU A 231 -10.31 4.36 12.52
CA LEU A 231 -10.44 2.92 12.63
C LEU A 231 -11.37 2.64 13.82
N GLN A 232 -12.54 2.11 13.54
CA GLN A 232 -13.65 2.00 14.50
C GLN A 232 -13.19 1.42 15.84
N ASP A 233 -13.54 2.09 16.93
CA ASP A 233 -13.23 1.70 18.31
C ASP A 233 -11.73 1.54 18.63
N ILE A 234 -10.84 2.02 17.76
CA ILE A 234 -9.39 1.91 17.95
C ILE A 234 -8.73 3.29 17.93
N TYR A 235 -8.74 4.01 16.81
CA TYR A 235 -8.15 5.34 16.72
C TYR A 235 -8.88 6.26 15.74
N ARG A 236 -8.70 7.56 15.94
CA ARG A 236 -8.97 8.60 14.95
C ARG A 236 -7.68 9.31 14.58
N GLN A 237 -7.63 9.80 13.34
CA GLN A 237 -6.47 10.49 12.78
C GLN A 237 -6.92 11.75 12.03
N GLN A 238 -6.12 12.81 12.15
CA GLN A 238 -6.19 14.02 11.34
C GLN A 238 -4.83 14.27 10.73
N VAL A 239 -4.76 14.56 9.44
CA VAL A 239 -3.51 14.83 8.74
C VAL A 239 -3.62 16.13 7.95
N PHE A 240 -2.68 17.01 8.19
CA PHE A 240 -2.50 18.28 7.48
C PHE A 240 -1.21 18.19 6.69
N THR A 241 -1.26 18.52 5.40
CA THR A 241 -0.10 18.49 4.52
C THR A 241 -0.02 19.76 3.69
N LEU A 242 1.17 20.32 3.56
CA LEU A 242 1.45 21.43 2.67
C LEU A 242 2.65 21.07 1.78
N VAL A 243 2.41 20.99 0.47
CA VAL A 243 3.42 20.65 -0.53
C VAL A 243 3.70 21.85 -1.41
N ASN A 244 4.98 22.12 -1.65
CA ASN A 244 5.43 23.09 -2.63
C ASN A 244 6.35 22.45 -3.65
N LYS A 245 6.25 22.89 -4.90
CA LYS A 245 7.21 22.58 -5.95
C LYS A 245 7.35 23.81 -6.85
N SER A 246 8.47 24.50 -6.71
CA SER A 246 8.70 25.80 -7.37
C SER A 246 10.02 25.80 -8.13
N PRO A 247 10.11 26.45 -9.31
CA PRO A 247 11.37 26.80 -9.92
C PRO A 247 12.19 27.66 -8.95
N TRP A 248 13.48 27.35 -8.80
CA TRP A 248 14.41 28.15 -8.01
C TRP A 248 15.79 28.15 -8.68
N GLY A 249 16.20 29.30 -9.16
CA GLY A 249 17.37 29.43 -10.02
C GLY A 249 17.25 28.53 -11.26
N ALA A 250 18.28 27.75 -11.54
CA ALA A 250 18.29 26.79 -12.65
C ALA A 250 17.66 25.45 -12.35
N GLY A 251 17.19 25.22 -11.14
CA GLY A 251 16.61 23.94 -10.70
C GLY A 251 15.19 24.07 -10.16
N THR A 252 14.76 23.06 -9.44
CA THR A 252 13.45 22.99 -8.81
C THR A 252 13.60 22.75 -7.33
N PHE A 253 13.08 23.65 -6.51
CA PHE A 253 12.91 23.46 -5.07
C PHE A 253 11.60 22.73 -4.79
N SER A 254 11.62 21.88 -3.80
CA SER A 254 10.43 21.19 -3.29
C SER A 254 10.40 21.15 -1.77
N SER A 255 9.21 21.28 -1.20
CA SER A 255 8.98 21.04 0.22
C SER A 255 7.72 20.23 0.45
N ASP A 256 7.72 19.40 1.51
CA ASP A 256 6.55 18.61 1.96
C ASP A 256 6.54 18.67 3.49
N LEU A 257 5.55 19.37 4.04
CA LEU A 257 5.36 19.52 5.48
C LEU A 257 4.09 18.79 5.89
N ARG A 258 4.18 17.96 6.92
CA ARG A 258 3.05 17.16 7.40
C ARG A 258 2.93 17.21 8.91
N LEU A 259 1.69 17.33 9.39
CA LEU A 259 1.30 17.13 10.77
C LEU A 259 0.21 16.06 10.82
N SER A 260 0.46 14.98 11.55
CA SER A 260 -0.55 13.97 11.85
C SER A 260 -0.85 13.96 13.34
N LEU A 261 -2.14 13.98 13.69
CA LEU A 261 -2.64 13.91 15.05
C LEU A 261 -3.43 12.62 15.20
N MET A 262 -3.08 11.78 16.17
CA MET A 262 -3.73 10.50 16.41
C MET A 262 -4.07 10.32 17.88
N ASN A 263 -5.31 9.89 18.15
CA ASN A 263 -5.77 9.56 19.49
C ASN A 263 -6.58 8.27 19.44
N ASP A 264 -6.65 7.55 20.54
CA ASP A 264 -7.62 6.48 20.70
C ASP A 264 -9.06 6.99 20.49
N TYR A 265 -9.93 6.08 20.10
CA TYR A 265 -11.32 6.41 19.75
C TYR A 265 -12.28 5.29 20.17
N GLY A 266 -13.49 5.68 20.55
CA GLY A 266 -14.57 4.77 20.93
C GLY A 266 -14.17 3.91 22.14
N ASN A 267 -14.26 2.59 22.02
CA ASN A 267 -13.95 1.63 23.08
C ASN A 267 -12.44 1.44 23.32
N ALA A 268 -11.57 2.16 22.60
CA ALA A 268 -10.10 2.07 22.70
C ALA A 268 -9.60 0.61 22.72
N LYS A 269 -10.07 -0.21 21.76
CA LYS A 269 -9.74 -1.64 21.69
C LYS A 269 -8.23 -1.92 21.56
N GLY A 270 -7.45 -0.94 21.05
CA GLY A 270 -5.97 -0.99 20.97
C GLY A 270 -5.25 -0.54 22.25
N GLY A 271 -5.97 -0.08 23.27
CA GLY A 271 -5.45 0.65 24.41
C GLY A 271 -5.24 2.13 24.06
N LYS A 272 -4.45 2.82 24.87
CA LYS A 272 -4.12 4.24 24.65
C LYS A 272 -3.40 4.43 23.32
N ILE A 273 -3.84 5.42 22.55
CA ILE A 273 -3.16 5.91 21.35
C ILE A 273 -3.05 7.43 21.49
N ASP A 274 -1.83 7.94 21.58
CA ASP A 274 -1.48 9.36 21.62
C ASP A 274 -0.23 9.58 20.82
N ASN A 275 -0.38 10.05 19.57
CA ASN A 275 0.75 10.33 18.70
C ASN A 275 0.51 11.61 17.90
N ARG A 276 1.55 12.43 17.83
CA ARG A 276 1.62 13.60 16.95
C ARG A 276 2.89 13.49 16.14
N ALA A 277 2.76 13.27 14.81
CA ALA A 277 3.90 13.16 13.91
C ALA A 277 4.11 14.48 13.17
N LEU A 278 5.20 15.18 13.50
CA LEU A 278 5.66 16.36 12.77
C LEU A 278 6.73 15.94 11.76
N GLN A 279 6.58 16.32 10.50
CA GLN A 279 7.42 15.83 9.42
C GLN A 279 7.70 16.93 8.41
N GLY A 280 8.92 16.95 7.87
CA GLY A 280 9.33 17.89 6.86
C GLY A 280 10.34 17.30 5.88
N LEU A 281 10.20 17.67 4.61
CA LEU A 281 11.16 17.43 3.53
C LEU A 281 11.46 18.71 2.84
N LEU A 282 12.74 18.97 2.59
CA LEU A 282 13.24 19.99 1.69
C LEU A 282 14.07 19.31 0.61
N GLY A 283 13.83 19.65 -0.64
CA GLY A 283 14.51 19.03 -1.77
C GLY A 283 14.90 20.05 -2.84
N TYR A 284 15.97 19.73 -3.57
CA TYR A 284 16.40 20.49 -4.73
C TYR A 284 16.83 19.54 -5.85
N ALA A 285 16.35 19.82 -7.06
CA ALA A 285 16.66 19.05 -8.25
C ALA A 285 17.29 19.95 -9.33
N TYR A 286 18.42 19.50 -9.90
CA TYR A 286 19.13 20.20 -10.95
C TYR A 286 19.94 19.25 -11.81
N LYS A 287 19.82 19.35 -13.14
CA LYS A 287 20.61 18.58 -14.14
C LYS A 287 20.71 17.08 -13.83
N GLY A 288 19.57 16.44 -13.54
CA GLY A 288 19.52 15.01 -13.19
C GLY A 288 19.80 14.70 -11.72
N HIS A 289 20.48 15.57 -10.98
CA HIS A 289 20.69 15.41 -9.53
C HIS A 289 19.42 15.78 -8.76
N SER A 290 19.12 15.02 -7.72
CA SER A 290 18.12 15.36 -6.71
C SER A 290 18.71 15.16 -5.32
N LEU A 291 18.62 16.18 -4.48
CA LEU A 291 19.07 16.14 -3.08
C LEU A 291 17.86 16.44 -2.20
N GLY A 292 17.71 15.71 -1.10
CA GLY A 292 16.64 15.91 -0.13
C GLY A 292 17.12 15.73 1.30
N LEU A 293 16.67 16.62 2.17
CA LEU A 293 16.84 16.51 3.62
C LEU A 293 15.47 16.36 4.26
N THR A 294 15.32 15.39 5.17
CA THR A 294 14.08 15.16 5.88
C THR A 294 14.28 15.18 7.39
N TYR A 295 13.22 15.58 8.08
CA TYR A 295 13.12 15.46 9.53
C TYR A 295 11.71 14.94 9.89
N GLN A 296 11.67 14.01 10.87
CA GLN A 296 10.44 13.43 11.39
C GLN A 296 10.56 13.30 12.91
N ARG A 297 9.51 13.68 13.63
CA ARG A 297 9.45 13.60 15.09
C ARG A 297 8.11 13.07 15.53
N MET A 298 8.14 12.01 16.34
CA MET A 298 7.00 11.48 17.07
C MET A 298 6.90 12.18 18.41
N LEU A 299 5.74 12.74 18.70
CA LEU A 299 5.37 13.36 19.98
C LEU A 299 4.17 12.56 20.52
N GLY A 300 3.97 12.58 21.83
CA GLY A 300 2.95 11.76 22.49
C GLY A 300 3.56 10.48 23.08
N ASP A 301 2.73 9.64 23.67
CA ASP A 301 3.17 8.51 24.49
C ASP A 301 3.20 7.19 23.73
N THR A 302 2.64 7.16 22.51
CA THR A 302 2.64 5.95 21.65
C THR A 302 3.31 6.21 20.31
N GLY A 303 3.65 5.14 19.60
CA GLY A 303 4.09 5.23 18.22
C GLY A 303 2.92 5.51 17.26
N TYR A 304 3.24 5.69 15.98
CA TYR A 304 2.26 5.93 14.91
C TYR A 304 1.42 4.67 14.65
N ALA A 305 0.09 4.83 14.61
CA ALA A 305 -0.85 3.76 14.36
C ALA A 305 -1.20 3.65 12.86
N ASN A 306 -1.35 2.43 12.37
CA ASN A 306 -1.82 2.13 11.02
C ASN A 306 -2.50 0.75 10.97
N ILE A 307 -3.24 0.48 9.93
CA ILE A 307 -3.85 -0.83 9.67
C ILE A 307 -2.76 -1.84 9.31
N LEU A 308 -2.86 -3.06 9.82
CA LEU A 308 -1.93 -4.16 9.52
C LEU A 308 -1.76 -4.34 8.00
N GLY A 309 -0.51 -4.36 7.57
CA GLY A 309 -0.12 -4.52 6.17
C GLY A 309 -0.09 -3.23 5.37
N THR A 310 -0.70 -2.12 5.82
CA THR A 310 -0.50 -0.81 5.18
C THR A 310 0.86 -0.24 5.52
N ASP A 311 1.35 0.64 4.68
CA ASP A 311 2.50 1.48 5.00
C ASP A 311 2.05 2.68 5.85
N ALA A 312 2.85 3.06 6.83
CA ALA A 312 2.66 4.34 7.51
C ALA A 312 2.93 5.49 6.52
N ASN A 313 2.03 6.48 6.44
CA ASN A 313 2.25 7.62 5.54
C ASN A 313 3.21 8.64 6.16
N LEU A 314 4.45 8.21 6.34
CA LEU A 314 5.52 8.95 6.97
C LEU A 314 6.64 9.29 5.98
N ILE A 315 7.26 10.45 6.16
CA ILE A 315 8.34 10.94 5.29
C ILE A 315 9.57 10.02 5.39
N ASN A 316 9.89 9.52 6.58
CA ASN A 316 11.03 8.64 6.80
C ASN A 316 10.67 7.14 6.74
N LEU A 317 9.46 6.77 6.27
CA LEU A 317 9.20 5.39 5.93
C LEU A 317 10.23 4.88 4.92
N SER A 318 10.89 3.78 5.25
CA SER A 318 11.96 3.18 4.46
C SER A 318 11.63 1.76 3.99
N VAL A 319 12.62 1.02 3.52
CA VAL A 319 12.45 -0.35 3.04
C VAL A 319 12.14 -1.31 4.19
N LEU A 320 12.72 -1.06 5.36
CA LEU A 320 12.62 -1.89 6.57
C LEU A 320 12.01 -1.15 7.75
N GLY A 321 12.49 0.06 8.05
CA GLY A 321 12.03 0.88 9.17
C GLY A 321 10.97 1.91 8.79
N ASP A 322 10.17 2.33 9.75
CA ASP A 322 9.24 3.45 9.61
C ASP A 322 9.59 4.63 10.53
N PHE A 323 10.55 4.42 11.47
CA PHE A 323 11.03 5.42 12.42
C PHE A 323 9.88 6.11 13.16
N ALA A 324 8.93 5.32 13.61
CA ALA A 324 7.63 5.77 14.11
C ALA A 324 7.30 5.28 15.53
N ASN A 325 8.32 4.93 16.35
CA ASN A 325 8.12 4.58 17.74
C ASN A 325 7.80 5.82 18.57
N ALA A 326 7.28 5.67 19.78
CA ALA A 326 7.03 6.79 20.67
C ALA A 326 8.30 7.63 20.88
N LYS A 327 8.16 8.96 20.93
CA LYS A 327 9.22 9.96 21.11
C LYS A 327 10.35 9.95 20.07
N GLU A 328 10.32 9.05 19.10
CA GLU A 328 11.39 8.89 18.09
C GLU A 328 11.59 10.15 17.26
N ARG A 329 12.84 10.46 17.00
CA ARG A 329 13.28 11.54 16.11
C ARG A 329 14.15 10.93 15.03
N SER A 330 13.86 11.24 13.78
CA SER A 330 14.66 10.75 12.67
C SER A 330 14.91 11.85 11.64
N TRP A 331 16.05 11.77 10.99
CA TRP A 331 16.39 12.58 9.82
C TRP A 331 16.91 11.69 8.70
N ALA A 332 16.78 12.13 7.47
CA ALA A 332 17.37 11.42 6.35
C ALA A 332 17.98 12.37 5.32
N LEU A 333 19.10 11.91 4.74
CA LEU A 333 19.67 12.47 3.54
C LEU A 333 19.29 11.57 2.37
N ARG A 334 18.76 12.17 1.32
CA ARG A 334 18.35 11.49 0.08
C ARG A 334 19.13 12.06 -1.10
N TYR A 335 19.63 11.18 -1.94
CA TYR A 335 20.27 11.55 -3.18
C TYR A 335 19.74 10.68 -4.32
N GLY A 336 19.47 11.29 -5.45
CA GLY A 336 19.12 10.61 -6.69
C GLY A 336 19.85 11.20 -7.87
N TYR A 337 20.09 10.37 -8.89
CA TYR A 337 20.63 10.83 -10.16
C TYR A 337 19.92 10.14 -11.32
N ASP A 338 19.49 10.94 -12.30
CA ASP A 338 18.96 10.49 -13.59
C ASP A 338 20.08 10.62 -14.63
N PHE A 339 20.51 9.49 -15.17
CA PHE A 339 21.61 9.40 -16.11
C PHE A 339 21.26 9.84 -17.54
N ALA A 340 20.03 10.27 -17.80
CA ALA A 340 19.61 10.77 -19.12
C ALA A 340 20.54 11.89 -19.63
N ASN A 341 21.00 12.79 -18.73
CA ASN A 341 21.95 13.83 -19.08
C ASN A 341 23.34 13.35 -19.46
N LEU A 342 23.68 12.10 -19.16
CA LEU A 342 24.94 11.42 -19.55
C LEU A 342 24.73 10.47 -20.74
N GLY A 343 23.60 10.55 -21.44
CA GLY A 343 23.28 9.70 -22.59
C GLY A 343 22.72 8.32 -22.26
N TRP A 344 22.33 8.07 -20.99
CA TRP A 344 21.76 6.79 -20.54
C TRP A 344 20.32 6.97 -20.02
N PRO A 345 19.37 7.33 -20.92
CA PRO A 345 17.99 7.56 -20.52
C PRO A 345 17.38 6.27 -19.95
N GLY A 346 16.58 6.44 -18.89
CA GLY A 346 15.94 5.32 -18.18
C GLY A 346 16.77 4.70 -17.07
N LEU A 347 18.08 5.01 -16.97
CA LEU A 347 18.89 4.62 -15.83
C LEU A 347 18.81 5.66 -14.72
N THR A 348 18.49 5.22 -13.50
CA THR A 348 18.45 6.07 -12.30
C THR A 348 19.07 5.35 -11.11
N ILE A 349 19.72 6.11 -10.23
CA ILE A 349 20.14 5.66 -8.91
C ILE A 349 19.46 6.49 -7.84
N ASN A 350 19.05 5.87 -6.74
CA ASN A 350 18.56 6.55 -5.55
C ASN A 350 19.23 5.95 -4.32
N SER A 351 19.71 6.79 -3.44
CA SER A 351 20.30 6.43 -2.17
C SER A 351 19.66 7.23 -1.06
N ARG A 352 19.44 6.61 0.10
CA ARG A 352 18.88 7.25 1.27
C ARG A 352 19.53 6.70 2.52
N TYR A 353 20.08 7.59 3.33
CA TYR A 353 20.54 7.28 4.69
C TYR A 353 19.56 7.90 5.69
N ILE A 354 19.07 7.10 6.62
CA ILE A 354 18.15 7.53 7.68
C ILE A 354 18.77 7.19 9.03
N SER A 355 18.68 8.12 9.99
CA SER A 355 19.11 7.92 11.36
C SER A 355 17.97 8.26 12.31
N GLY A 356 17.63 7.32 13.19
CA GLY A 356 16.61 7.42 14.24
C GLY A 356 17.23 7.43 15.63
N SER A 357 16.64 8.18 16.55
CA SER A 357 17.07 8.30 17.94
C SER A 357 15.88 8.60 18.84
N HIS A 358 16.06 8.46 20.17
CA HIS A 358 15.07 8.72 21.20
C HIS A 358 13.80 7.85 21.09
N ALA A 359 13.90 6.68 20.44
CA ALA A 359 12.78 5.76 20.35
C ALA A 359 12.51 5.11 21.72
N GLU A 360 11.30 5.31 22.25
CA GLU A 360 10.81 4.54 23.40
C GLU A 360 10.22 3.23 22.90
N ILE A 361 10.86 2.14 23.27
CA ILE A 361 10.50 0.80 22.80
C ILE A 361 9.81 0.06 23.95
N THR A 362 8.58 -0.40 23.72
CA THR A 362 7.79 -1.13 24.73
C THR A 362 8.58 -2.35 25.24
N GLY A 363 8.74 -2.45 26.56
CA GLY A 363 9.48 -3.53 27.20
C GLY A 363 11.01 -3.38 27.16
N SER A 364 11.54 -2.22 26.73
CA SER A 364 12.96 -1.88 26.81
C SER A 364 13.16 -0.65 27.68
N GLN A 365 14.16 -0.71 28.56
CA GLN A 365 14.60 0.48 29.32
C GLN A 365 15.64 1.32 28.57
N ARG A 366 16.10 0.83 27.40
CA ARG A 366 17.09 1.53 26.59
C ARG A 366 16.38 2.48 25.64
N ILE A 367 16.90 3.70 25.54
CA ILE A 367 16.52 4.63 24.47
C ILE A 367 17.00 4.07 23.14
N GLY A 368 16.05 3.85 22.24
CA GLY A 368 16.28 3.25 20.94
C GLY A 368 17.01 4.19 20.00
N LYS A 369 17.97 3.62 19.29
CA LYS A 369 18.67 4.23 18.13
C LYS A 369 18.69 3.24 17.01
N SER A 370 18.46 3.73 15.79
CA SER A 370 18.52 2.92 14.58
C SER A 370 19.01 3.72 13.39
N TRP A 371 19.46 3.03 12.37
CA TRP A 371 19.75 3.65 11.09
C TRP A 371 19.43 2.67 9.94
N GLU A 372 19.17 3.23 8.77
CA GLU A 372 18.95 2.46 7.56
C GLU A 372 19.64 3.14 6.38
N LEU A 373 20.30 2.34 5.53
CA LEU A 373 20.84 2.77 4.25
C LEU A 373 20.14 2.00 3.14
N ASP A 374 19.39 2.71 2.33
CA ASP A 374 18.71 2.18 1.16
C ASP A 374 19.40 2.63 -0.11
N ASN A 375 19.64 1.68 -1.04
CA ASN A 375 20.11 1.98 -2.38
C ASN A 375 19.18 1.32 -3.40
N GLU A 376 18.88 2.01 -4.48
CA GLU A 376 18.11 1.48 -5.60
C GLU A 376 18.75 1.90 -6.91
N LEU A 377 19.07 0.92 -7.76
CA LEU A 377 19.41 1.11 -9.16
C LEU A 377 18.24 0.63 -9.99
N ARG A 378 17.77 1.47 -10.91
CA ARG A 378 16.67 1.15 -11.80
C ARG A 378 17.02 1.49 -13.24
N TYR A 379 16.70 0.56 -14.14
CA TYR A 379 16.75 0.79 -15.58
C TYR A 379 15.38 0.50 -16.21
N VAL A 380 14.94 1.38 -17.10
CA VAL A 380 13.75 1.19 -17.93
C VAL A 380 14.17 1.14 -19.37
N VAL A 381 13.87 0.05 -20.06
CA VAL A 381 14.18 -0.15 -21.48
C VAL A 381 13.43 0.90 -22.32
N GLN A 382 14.17 1.67 -23.12
CA GLN A 382 13.64 2.83 -23.83
C GLN A 382 13.07 2.49 -25.21
N GLN A 383 13.55 1.42 -25.85
CA GLN A 383 13.23 1.07 -27.24
C GLN A 383 13.15 -0.44 -27.42
N GLY A 384 12.67 -0.87 -28.60
CA GLY A 384 12.62 -2.28 -29.01
C GLY A 384 11.43 -3.04 -28.39
N PRO A 385 11.40 -4.39 -28.57
CA PRO A 385 10.27 -5.23 -28.15
C PRO A 385 10.01 -5.22 -26.65
N LEU A 386 11.05 -4.93 -25.84
CA LEU A 386 10.97 -4.87 -24.38
C LEU A 386 10.85 -3.43 -23.86
N LYS A 387 10.47 -2.46 -24.71
CA LYS A 387 10.22 -1.08 -24.26
C LYS A 387 9.33 -1.09 -23.03
N ASN A 388 9.67 -0.26 -22.03
CA ASN A 388 9.01 -0.17 -20.72
C ASN A 388 9.27 -1.35 -19.75
N LEU A 389 10.06 -2.37 -20.11
CA LEU A 389 10.56 -3.31 -19.12
C LEU A 389 11.41 -2.55 -18.10
N SER A 390 11.02 -2.63 -16.84
CA SER A 390 11.75 -2.03 -15.70
C SER A 390 12.51 -3.11 -14.95
N VAL A 391 13.83 -2.94 -14.84
CA VAL A 391 14.69 -3.76 -13.98
C VAL A 391 15.10 -2.90 -12.79
N ARG A 392 14.95 -3.42 -11.57
CA ARG A 392 15.25 -2.71 -10.34
C ARG A 392 16.03 -3.61 -9.39
N LEU A 393 17.19 -3.15 -8.96
CA LEU A 393 17.97 -3.75 -7.88
C LEU A 393 17.88 -2.82 -6.67
N ARG A 394 17.46 -3.36 -5.53
CA ARG A 394 17.37 -2.64 -4.27
C ARG A 394 18.15 -3.36 -3.19
N SER A 395 18.87 -2.59 -2.39
CA SER A 395 19.54 -3.03 -1.18
C SER A 395 19.14 -2.14 -0.01
N ALA A 396 18.91 -2.74 1.16
CA ALA A 396 18.64 -2.03 2.39
C ALA A 396 19.42 -2.65 3.55
N LEU A 397 20.12 -1.82 4.32
CA LEU A 397 20.86 -2.21 5.51
C LEU A 397 20.23 -1.51 6.71
N TYR A 398 19.68 -2.27 7.66
CA TYR A 398 19.07 -1.73 8.88
C TYR A 398 19.82 -2.24 10.10
N ARG A 399 20.11 -1.32 11.05
CA ARG A 399 20.75 -1.63 12.34
C ARG A 399 20.08 -0.85 13.46
N SER A 400 19.98 -1.48 14.63
CA SER A 400 19.46 -0.84 15.83
C SER A 400 20.11 -1.37 17.12
N ASN A 401 20.04 -0.59 18.20
CA ASN A 401 20.48 -1.04 19.51
C ASN A 401 19.39 -1.83 20.28
N TYR A 402 18.24 -2.10 19.64
CA TYR A 402 17.09 -2.83 20.19
C TYR A 402 16.64 -4.01 19.31
N ALA A 403 17.46 -4.44 18.37
CA ALA A 403 17.14 -5.44 17.35
C ALA A 403 16.61 -6.77 17.89
N LYS A 404 17.07 -7.22 19.06
CA LYS A 404 16.68 -8.51 19.63
C LYS A 404 15.18 -8.65 19.92
N ASN A 405 14.47 -7.54 20.08
CA ASN A 405 13.09 -7.55 20.54
C ASN A 405 12.07 -7.26 19.43
N PHE A 406 12.48 -6.66 18.29
CA PHE A 406 11.54 -6.12 17.28
C PHE A 406 12.03 -6.28 15.85
N ILE A 407 12.30 -5.18 15.13
CA ILE A 407 12.93 -5.24 13.81
C ILE A 407 14.39 -5.60 14.05
N ARG A 408 14.78 -6.77 13.56
CA ARG A 408 16.15 -7.27 13.69
C ARG A 408 17.08 -6.49 12.78
N ASP A 409 18.36 -6.46 13.14
CA ASP A 409 19.40 -6.03 12.23
C ASP A 409 19.36 -6.89 10.97
N THR A 410 19.24 -6.24 9.84
CA THR A 410 18.82 -6.90 8.59
C THR A 410 19.58 -6.34 7.41
N ASP A 411 20.00 -7.24 6.52
CA ASP A 411 20.39 -6.93 5.14
C ASP A 411 19.32 -7.48 4.20
N ASP A 412 18.82 -6.63 3.31
CA ASP A 412 17.69 -6.94 2.42
C ASP A 412 18.12 -6.64 0.98
N THR A 413 18.01 -7.61 0.09
CA THR A 413 18.31 -7.46 -1.33
C THR A 413 17.13 -7.92 -2.16
N ARG A 414 16.75 -7.12 -3.16
CA ARG A 414 15.62 -7.38 -4.03
C ARG A 414 15.96 -7.11 -5.47
N LEU A 415 15.67 -8.08 -6.35
CA LEU A 415 15.74 -7.90 -7.79
C LEU A 415 14.32 -8.03 -8.36
N MET A 416 13.91 -7.02 -9.12
CA MET A 416 12.54 -6.92 -9.63
C MET A 416 12.56 -6.63 -11.12
N PHE A 417 11.78 -7.40 -11.88
CA PHE A 417 11.48 -7.15 -13.28
C PHE A 417 9.99 -6.88 -13.40
N ASN A 418 9.62 -5.75 -13.96
CA ASN A 418 8.22 -5.39 -14.18
C ASN A 418 8.01 -5.02 -15.63
N TYR A 419 7.01 -5.61 -16.24
CA TYR A 419 6.61 -5.32 -17.60
C TYR A 419 5.08 -5.21 -17.68
N THR A 420 4.59 -4.21 -18.39
CA THR A 420 3.16 -4.05 -18.63
C THR A 420 2.90 -4.13 -20.12
N TRP A 421 2.04 -5.07 -20.48
CA TRP A 421 1.54 -5.22 -21.83
C TRP A 421 0.11 -4.68 -21.90
N ASN A 422 -0.09 -3.63 -22.68
CA ASN A 422 -1.42 -3.12 -23.01
C ASN A 422 -2.02 -4.00 -24.09
N ILE A 423 -3.14 -4.64 -23.75
CA ILE A 423 -3.87 -5.54 -24.66
C ILE A 423 -4.86 -4.70 -25.46
N LYS A 424 -5.48 -3.71 -24.77
CA LYS A 424 -6.40 -2.74 -25.31
C LYS A 424 -6.28 -1.40 -24.58
#